data_a4b22cbb9fcd04ac986a9cec80423ed8
#
_entry.id   a4b22cbb9fcd04ac986a9cec80423ed8
#
_cell.length_a   1.000
_cell.length_b   1.000
_cell.length_c   1.000
_cell.angle_alpha   90.00
_cell.angle_beta   90.00
_cell.angle_gamma   90.00
#
_symmetry.space_group_name_H-M   'P 1'
#
loop_
_entity.id
_entity.type
_entity.pdbx_description
1 polymer ?
#
loop_
_entity_poly.entity_id
_entity_poly.type
_entity_poly.pdbx_seq_one_letter_code
_entity_poly.pdbx_strand_id
1 'polypeptide(L)'
;LWDTDTLKLESKIIVGQPQTRTPLLTSTLTNFIVFPQWTVPYSIIFKEMLPKIRENVSYLDKQNLMVVDKNDSIIDPYAVNWFKLNKNYFPYLLKQREGDDNSLGVIKFNFRNKYSVYLHDTNARWLFSKPNRALSHGCVRVQQWDKLSKYLVKNDSLRYKPDTLAAWMKRKEKHTVNFSRKIPIFIRYITCEARNGRLVFFDDVYAEDKIARQTWFSNKYNLSAL
;
A
#
# COMPACT_ATOMS: atom_id res chain seq x y z
N LEU A 1 6.06 -5.09 14.28
CA LEU A 1 5.85 -4.00 15.21
C LEU A 1 6.54 -4.32 16.52
N TRP A 2 7.43 -3.47 16.91
CA TRP A 2 8.12 -3.51 18.20
C TRP A 2 7.61 -2.38 19.10
N ASP A 3 7.53 -2.65 20.38
CA ASP A 3 7.23 -1.67 21.41
C ASP A 3 8.34 -1.81 22.47
N THR A 4 9.22 -0.79 22.53
CA THR A 4 10.54 -0.91 23.15
C THR A 4 11.28 -2.14 22.60
N ASP A 5 11.66 -3.09 23.44
CA ASP A 5 12.41 -4.30 23.05
C ASP A 5 11.52 -5.55 22.88
N THR A 6 10.20 -5.36 22.84
CA THR A 6 9.24 -6.47 22.74
C THR A 6 8.57 -6.50 21.37
N LEU A 7 8.65 -7.65 20.69
CA LEU A 7 7.87 -7.88 19.46
C LEU A 7 6.39 -8.05 19.81
N LYS A 8 5.55 -7.09 19.41
CA LYS A 8 4.10 -7.09 19.67
C LYS A 8 3.28 -7.67 18.53
N LEU A 9 3.78 -7.53 17.29
CA LEU A 9 3.06 -8.02 16.12
C LEU A 9 4.04 -8.34 14.99
N GLU A 10 3.90 -9.53 14.43
CA GLU A 10 4.51 -9.94 13.18
C GLU A 10 3.41 -10.19 12.13
N SER A 11 3.64 -9.84 10.88
CA SER A 11 2.67 -9.97 9.80
C SER A 11 3.36 -10.25 8.48
N LYS A 12 2.76 -11.13 7.66
CA LYS A 12 3.11 -11.18 6.24
C LYS A 12 2.70 -9.87 5.58
N ILE A 13 3.49 -9.47 4.59
CA ILE A 13 3.22 -8.30 3.76
C ILE A 13 3.28 -8.66 2.28
N ILE A 14 2.62 -7.84 1.45
CA ILE A 14 2.79 -7.83 -0.01
C ILE A 14 3.37 -6.47 -0.38
N VAL A 15 4.47 -6.48 -1.11
CA VAL A 15 5.23 -5.29 -1.52
C VAL A 15 5.17 -5.10 -3.03
N GLY A 16 5.76 -4.02 -3.53
CA GLY A 16 5.81 -3.71 -4.97
C GLY A 16 6.52 -4.77 -5.79
N GLN A 17 6.08 -4.94 -7.04
CA GLN A 17 6.80 -5.73 -8.03
C GLN A 17 8.19 -5.13 -8.32
N PRO A 18 9.13 -5.87 -8.94
CA PRO A 18 10.44 -5.33 -9.32
C PRO A 18 10.37 -4.03 -10.13
N GLN A 19 9.36 -3.89 -11.00
CA GLN A 19 9.15 -2.69 -11.83
C GLN A 19 8.48 -1.51 -11.08
N THR A 20 7.86 -1.80 -9.93
CA THR A 20 7.13 -0.82 -9.10
C THR A 20 7.50 -1.01 -7.63
N ARG A 21 8.80 -1.03 -7.36
CA ARG A 21 9.37 -1.36 -6.04
C ARG A 21 8.80 -0.50 -4.92
N THR A 22 8.58 -1.12 -3.77
CA THR A 22 8.33 -0.36 -2.55
C THR A 22 9.60 0.40 -2.16
N PRO A 23 9.55 1.74 -2.03
CA PRO A 23 10.75 2.53 -1.74
C PRO A 23 11.22 2.31 -0.30
N LEU A 24 12.53 2.36 -0.10
CA LEU A 24 13.13 2.44 1.22
C LEU A 24 12.88 3.84 1.80
N LEU A 25 12.34 3.90 3.00
CA LEU A 25 12.06 5.18 3.67
C LEU A 25 11.96 5.04 5.18
N THR A 26 12.09 6.18 5.84
CA THR A 26 11.74 6.39 7.25
C THR A 26 10.68 7.47 7.32
N SER A 27 9.64 7.24 8.09
CA SER A 27 8.53 8.18 8.26
C SER A 27 7.81 7.97 9.60
N THR A 28 6.64 8.56 9.73
CA THR A 28 5.78 8.46 10.91
C THR A 28 4.35 8.21 10.46
N LEU A 29 3.70 7.20 11.03
CA LEU A 29 2.27 6.97 10.87
C LEU A 29 1.51 8.16 11.44
N THR A 30 0.56 8.68 10.67
CA THR A 30 -0.24 9.86 11.04
C THR A 30 -1.66 9.50 11.45
N ASN A 31 -2.26 8.59 10.74
CA ASN A 31 -3.62 8.13 10.97
C ASN A 31 -3.87 6.79 10.25
N PHE A 32 -5.01 6.18 10.51
CA PHE A 32 -5.60 5.23 9.60
C PHE A 32 -7.05 5.60 9.26
N ILE A 33 -7.54 5.09 8.14
CA ILE A 33 -8.91 5.27 7.67
C ILE A 33 -9.57 3.89 7.58
N VAL A 34 -10.70 3.75 8.25
CA VAL A 34 -11.60 2.58 8.16
C VAL A 34 -12.54 2.80 6.98
N PHE A 35 -12.78 1.77 6.18
CA PHE A 35 -13.55 1.82 4.93
C PHE A 35 -13.12 2.99 4.02
N PRO A 36 -11.85 3.00 3.56
CA PRO A 36 -11.32 4.06 2.72
C PRO A 36 -11.91 4.02 1.31
N GLN A 37 -12.13 5.18 0.72
CA GLN A 37 -12.16 5.28 -0.74
C GLN A 37 -10.73 5.18 -1.28
N TRP A 38 -10.57 4.59 -2.45
CA TRP A 38 -9.28 4.54 -3.12
C TRP A 38 -9.27 5.49 -4.33
N THR A 39 -8.55 6.58 -4.20
CA THR A 39 -8.21 7.40 -5.37
C THR A 39 -7.13 6.70 -6.17
N VAL A 40 -7.43 6.33 -7.40
CA VAL A 40 -6.54 5.56 -8.26
C VAL A 40 -5.39 6.45 -8.73
N PRO A 41 -4.13 6.03 -8.55
CA PRO A 41 -2.99 6.74 -9.09
C PRO A 41 -3.04 6.85 -10.62
N TYR A 42 -2.66 8.00 -11.17
CA TYR A 42 -2.63 8.22 -12.62
C TYR A 42 -1.79 7.19 -13.39
N SER A 43 -0.71 6.71 -12.79
CA SER A 43 0.12 5.64 -13.38
C SER A 43 -0.66 4.35 -13.63
N ILE A 44 -1.58 3.98 -12.73
CA ILE A 44 -2.46 2.82 -12.87
C ILE A 44 -3.56 3.14 -13.89
N ILE A 45 -4.15 4.34 -13.81
CA ILE A 45 -5.19 4.77 -14.76
C ILE A 45 -4.67 4.62 -16.19
N PHE A 46 -3.53 5.22 -16.51
CA PHE A 46 -3.04 5.25 -17.90
C PHE A 46 -2.46 3.92 -18.39
N LYS A 47 -1.85 3.14 -17.50
CA LYS A 47 -1.24 1.87 -17.90
C LYS A 47 -2.23 0.72 -18.00
N GLU A 48 -3.26 0.71 -17.14
CA GLU A 48 -4.09 -0.47 -16.94
C GLU A 48 -5.57 -0.24 -17.16
N MET A 49 -6.11 0.91 -16.70
CA MET A 49 -7.55 1.13 -16.69
C MET A 49 -8.05 1.83 -17.97
N LEU A 50 -7.39 2.90 -18.39
CA LEU A 50 -7.84 3.68 -19.55
C LEU A 50 -7.98 2.86 -20.84
N PRO A 51 -7.07 1.92 -21.17
CA PRO A 51 -7.31 1.02 -22.30
C PRO A 51 -8.61 0.22 -22.17
N LYS A 52 -8.87 -0.37 -21.00
CA LYS A 52 -10.07 -1.17 -20.72
C LYS A 52 -11.35 -0.33 -20.72
N ILE A 53 -11.29 0.91 -20.20
CA ILE A 53 -12.43 1.84 -20.21
C ILE A 53 -12.79 2.23 -21.65
N ARG A 54 -11.78 2.43 -22.51
CA ARG A 54 -12.02 2.72 -23.95
C ARG A 54 -12.66 1.55 -24.68
N GLU A 55 -12.31 0.31 -24.33
CA GLU A 55 -12.95 -0.89 -24.87
C GLU A 55 -14.39 -1.01 -24.37
N ASN A 56 -14.62 -0.79 -23.07
CA ASN A 56 -15.96 -0.86 -22.48
C ASN A 56 -16.04 -0.02 -21.19
N VAL A 57 -16.84 1.04 -21.24
CA VAL A 57 -17.05 1.95 -20.10
C VAL A 57 -17.64 1.23 -18.88
N SER A 58 -18.41 0.14 -19.08
CA SER A 58 -18.95 -0.67 -17.96
C SER A 58 -17.86 -1.34 -17.10
N TYR A 59 -16.60 -1.28 -17.53
CA TYR A 59 -15.46 -1.66 -16.69
C TYR A 59 -15.43 -0.87 -15.37
N LEU A 60 -15.82 0.41 -15.40
CA LEU A 60 -15.87 1.26 -14.20
C LEU A 60 -16.88 0.73 -13.18
N ASP A 61 -18.07 0.38 -13.64
CA ASP A 61 -19.12 -0.18 -12.79
C ASP A 61 -18.69 -1.52 -12.17
N LYS A 62 -18.12 -2.40 -13.00
CA LYS A 62 -17.60 -3.71 -12.55
C LYS A 62 -16.48 -3.61 -11.51
N GLN A 63 -15.72 -2.52 -11.54
CA GLN A 63 -14.65 -2.25 -10.58
C GLN A 63 -15.10 -1.32 -9.44
N ASN A 64 -16.40 -1.01 -9.36
CA ASN A 64 -16.96 -0.09 -8.36
C ASN A 64 -16.27 1.28 -8.32
N LEU A 65 -15.91 1.79 -9.52
CA LEU A 65 -15.19 3.05 -9.72
C LEU A 65 -16.16 4.19 -10.06
N MET A 66 -15.93 5.33 -9.43
CA MET A 66 -16.59 6.61 -9.75
C MET A 66 -15.62 7.49 -10.53
N VAL A 67 -16.14 8.23 -11.48
CA VAL A 67 -15.46 9.35 -12.12
C VAL A 67 -15.86 10.62 -11.36
N VAL A 68 -14.89 11.39 -10.88
CA VAL A 68 -15.16 12.66 -10.22
C VAL A 68 -14.29 13.77 -10.80
N ASP A 69 -14.76 15.00 -10.72
CA ASP A 69 -13.98 16.18 -11.08
C ASP A 69 -13.05 16.59 -9.91
N LYS A 70 -12.33 17.70 -10.09
CA LYS A 70 -11.45 18.30 -9.06
C LYS A 70 -12.18 18.79 -7.81
N ASN A 71 -13.50 18.96 -7.87
CA ASN A 71 -14.34 19.40 -6.75
C ASN A 71 -15.08 18.21 -6.10
N ASP A 72 -14.72 16.96 -6.46
CA ASP A 72 -15.39 15.74 -6.03
C ASP A 72 -16.83 15.58 -6.52
N SER A 73 -17.27 16.34 -7.53
CA SER A 73 -18.56 16.16 -8.18
C SER A 73 -18.55 14.91 -9.05
N ILE A 74 -19.56 14.06 -8.90
CA ILE A 74 -19.68 12.82 -9.69
C ILE A 74 -20.01 13.18 -11.13
N ILE A 75 -19.26 12.57 -12.05
CA ILE A 75 -19.43 12.71 -13.50
C ILE A 75 -19.99 11.40 -14.06
N ASP A 76 -20.99 11.51 -14.93
CA ASP A 76 -21.48 10.34 -15.65
C ASP A 76 -20.38 9.78 -16.57
N PRO A 77 -19.89 8.56 -16.32
CA PRO A 77 -18.80 7.98 -17.10
C PRO A 77 -19.17 7.73 -18.56
N TYR A 78 -20.46 7.57 -18.86
CA TYR A 78 -20.96 7.33 -20.23
C TYR A 78 -21.05 8.62 -21.06
N ALA A 79 -21.08 9.79 -20.41
CA ALA A 79 -20.99 11.10 -21.06
C ALA A 79 -19.54 11.56 -21.35
N VAL A 80 -18.53 10.84 -20.84
CA VAL A 80 -17.11 11.19 -21.04
C VAL A 80 -16.58 10.63 -22.36
N ASN A 81 -15.93 11.50 -23.15
CA ASN A 81 -15.18 11.04 -24.32
C ASN A 81 -13.79 10.50 -23.92
N TRP A 82 -13.73 9.22 -23.56
CA TRP A 82 -12.51 8.54 -23.09
C TRP A 82 -11.37 8.51 -24.11
N PHE A 83 -11.65 8.61 -25.40
CA PHE A 83 -10.65 8.59 -26.48
C PHE A 83 -9.84 9.90 -26.53
N LYS A 84 -10.42 11.03 -26.10
CA LYS A 84 -9.74 12.33 -26.03
C LYS A 84 -8.82 12.45 -24.80
N LEU A 85 -8.97 11.58 -23.78
CA LEU A 85 -8.21 11.65 -22.55
C LEU A 85 -6.87 10.94 -22.67
N ASN A 86 -5.81 11.54 -22.15
CA ASN A 86 -4.45 11.01 -22.19
C ASN A 86 -3.62 11.58 -21.02
N LYS A 87 -2.32 11.23 -20.94
CA LYS A 87 -1.44 11.68 -19.84
C LYS A 87 -1.31 13.20 -19.71
N ASN A 88 -1.46 13.95 -20.81
CA ASN A 88 -1.36 15.40 -20.84
C ASN A 88 -2.69 16.10 -20.53
N TYR A 89 -3.79 15.40 -20.70
CA TYR A 89 -5.13 15.92 -20.46
C TYR A 89 -6.03 14.84 -19.83
N PHE A 90 -6.20 14.92 -18.53
CA PHE A 90 -7.09 14.06 -17.74
C PHE A 90 -7.67 14.85 -16.57
N PRO A 91 -8.80 15.57 -16.75
CA PRO A 91 -9.34 16.49 -15.75
C PRO A 91 -10.12 15.78 -14.64
N TYR A 92 -10.10 14.45 -14.59
CA TYR A 92 -10.87 13.64 -13.68
C TYR A 92 -9.98 12.90 -12.66
N LEU A 93 -10.61 12.43 -11.60
CA LEU A 93 -10.08 11.41 -10.70
C LEU A 93 -10.95 10.17 -10.81
N LEU A 94 -10.34 8.99 -10.77
CA LEU A 94 -11.06 7.74 -10.57
C LEU A 94 -10.98 7.37 -9.09
N LYS A 95 -12.15 7.19 -8.46
CA LYS A 95 -12.25 6.78 -7.06
C LYS A 95 -13.02 5.48 -6.92
N GLN A 96 -12.41 4.47 -6.30
CA GLN A 96 -13.13 3.25 -5.94
C GLN A 96 -13.90 3.50 -4.65
N ARG A 97 -15.18 3.09 -4.65
CA ARG A 97 -16.07 3.23 -3.49
C ARG A 97 -15.57 2.42 -2.31
N GLU A 98 -16.02 2.79 -1.13
CA GLU A 98 -15.84 2.00 0.09
C GLU A 98 -16.51 0.63 -0.07
N GLY A 99 -15.98 -0.37 0.63
CA GLY A 99 -16.59 -1.71 0.67
C GLY A 99 -15.56 -2.83 0.71
N ASP A 100 -16.07 -4.05 0.83
CA ASP A 100 -15.26 -5.26 0.94
C ASP A 100 -14.46 -5.53 -0.35
N ASP A 101 -14.96 -5.07 -1.50
CA ASP A 101 -14.34 -5.22 -2.83
C ASP A 101 -13.30 -4.13 -3.14
N ASN A 102 -13.13 -3.14 -2.25
CA ASN A 102 -12.15 -2.09 -2.45
C ASN A 102 -10.72 -2.67 -2.47
N SER A 103 -9.91 -2.22 -3.41
CA SER A 103 -8.52 -2.68 -3.57
C SER A 103 -7.65 -2.43 -2.34
N LEU A 104 -8.02 -1.43 -1.51
CA LEU A 104 -7.38 -1.14 -0.21
C LEU A 104 -7.92 -2.01 0.92
N GLY A 105 -8.92 -2.89 0.63
CA GLY A 105 -9.66 -3.58 1.67
C GLY A 105 -10.41 -2.61 2.58
N VAL A 106 -10.49 -2.94 3.86
CA VAL A 106 -11.30 -2.18 4.83
C VAL A 106 -10.50 -1.17 5.66
N ILE A 107 -9.17 -1.05 5.44
CA ILE A 107 -8.35 -0.12 6.22
C ILE A 107 -7.12 0.36 5.44
N LYS A 108 -6.78 1.62 5.64
CA LYS A 108 -5.59 2.28 5.08
C LYS A 108 -4.85 3.03 6.18
N PHE A 109 -3.54 2.77 6.35
CA PHE A 109 -2.67 3.48 7.30
C PHE A 109 -1.80 4.47 6.55
N ASN A 110 -1.89 5.74 6.90
CA ASN A 110 -1.19 6.82 6.24
C ASN A 110 0.08 7.23 7.00
N PHE A 111 1.11 7.56 6.23
CA PHE A 111 2.35 8.20 6.69
C PHE A 111 2.88 9.14 5.62
N ARG A 112 3.59 10.19 6.04
CA ARG A 112 4.11 11.20 5.10
C ARG A 112 5.27 10.63 4.29
N ASN A 113 5.19 10.73 2.96
CA ASN A 113 6.28 10.40 2.06
C ASN A 113 6.05 11.00 0.66
N LYS A 114 7.11 11.18 -0.11
CA LYS A 114 7.06 11.73 -1.48
C LYS A 114 6.61 10.71 -2.55
N TYR A 115 6.49 9.43 -2.17
CA TYR A 115 6.20 8.34 -3.11
C TYR A 115 4.72 7.96 -3.14
N SER A 116 3.88 8.59 -2.33
CA SER A 116 2.46 8.24 -2.18
C SER A 116 2.22 6.78 -1.75
N VAL A 117 3.14 6.20 -0.99
CA VAL A 117 3.04 4.84 -0.44
C VAL A 117 2.33 4.88 0.90
N TYR A 118 1.56 3.84 1.19
CA TYR A 118 0.85 3.64 2.46
C TYR A 118 0.76 2.14 2.77
N LEU A 119 0.40 1.79 4.02
CA LEU A 119 0.01 0.43 4.38
C LEU A 119 -1.50 0.28 4.25
N HIS A 120 -1.99 -0.91 3.88
CA HIS A 120 -3.42 -1.16 3.76
C HIS A 120 -3.76 -2.65 3.84
N ASP A 121 -5.03 -2.95 4.02
CA ASP A 121 -5.62 -4.27 3.79
C ASP A 121 -5.75 -4.54 2.26
N THR A 122 -6.42 -5.58 1.88
CA THR A 122 -6.73 -5.90 0.48
C THR A 122 -7.95 -6.81 0.38
N ASN A 123 -8.75 -6.65 -0.67
CA ASN A 123 -9.78 -7.62 -1.05
C ASN A 123 -9.18 -8.98 -1.49
N ALA A 124 -7.96 -8.98 -2.03
CA ALA A 124 -7.26 -10.19 -2.50
C ALA A 124 -6.37 -10.82 -1.40
N ARG A 125 -6.96 -11.13 -0.23
CA ARG A 125 -6.22 -11.65 0.95
C ARG A 125 -5.56 -13.01 0.70
N TRP A 126 -6.07 -13.79 -0.24
CA TRP A 126 -5.47 -15.06 -0.65
C TRP A 126 -4.02 -14.93 -1.16
N LEU A 127 -3.63 -13.76 -1.63
CA LEU A 127 -2.26 -13.49 -2.09
C LEU A 127 -1.21 -13.59 -0.97
N PHE A 128 -1.59 -13.49 0.30
CA PHE A 128 -0.66 -13.70 1.42
C PHE A 128 -0.18 -15.15 1.55
N SER A 129 -0.86 -16.12 0.94
CA SER A 129 -0.41 -17.52 0.87
C SER A 129 0.70 -17.76 -0.16
N LYS A 130 0.90 -16.83 -1.09
CA LYS A 130 1.93 -16.95 -2.11
C LYS A 130 3.34 -16.88 -1.48
N PRO A 131 4.30 -17.69 -1.95
CA PRO A 131 5.69 -17.62 -1.50
C PRO A 131 6.30 -16.27 -1.92
N ASN A 132 6.23 -15.89 -3.18
CA ASN A 132 6.62 -14.56 -3.64
C ASN A 132 5.46 -13.58 -3.46
N ARG A 133 5.72 -12.51 -2.69
CA ARG A 133 4.75 -11.47 -2.37
C ARG A 133 5.15 -10.08 -2.88
N ALA A 134 6.03 -9.99 -3.87
CA ALA A 134 6.34 -8.77 -4.61
C ALA A 134 5.29 -8.58 -5.74
N LEU A 135 4.06 -8.18 -5.39
CA LEU A 135 2.89 -8.23 -6.26
C LEU A 135 2.11 -6.91 -6.36
N SER A 136 2.49 -5.88 -5.58
CA SER A 136 1.77 -4.59 -5.58
C SER A 136 2.39 -3.56 -6.53
N HIS A 137 1.76 -2.39 -6.63
CA HIS A 137 2.28 -1.21 -7.35
C HIS A 137 3.17 -0.30 -6.47
N GLY A 138 3.67 -0.82 -5.33
CA GLY A 138 4.55 -0.08 -4.42
C GLY A 138 3.99 0.11 -3.01
N CYS A 139 2.68 0.18 -2.82
CA CYS A 139 2.06 0.20 -1.50
C CYS A 139 2.20 -1.16 -0.81
N VAL A 140 2.15 -1.18 0.52
CA VAL A 140 2.37 -2.37 1.33
C VAL A 140 1.05 -2.89 1.87
N ARG A 141 0.64 -4.10 1.44
CA ARG A 141 -0.52 -4.80 2.00
C ARG A 141 -0.09 -5.53 3.26
N VAL A 142 -0.91 -5.47 4.32
CA VAL A 142 -0.62 -6.04 5.64
C VAL A 142 -1.65 -7.11 5.98
N GLN A 143 -1.23 -8.35 6.20
CA GLN A 143 -2.13 -9.45 6.52
C GLN A 143 -2.83 -9.27 7.88
N GLN A 144 -2.07 -8.87 8.90
CA GLN A 144 -2.57 -8.69 10.28
C GLN A 144 -3.02 -7.24 10.55
N TRP A 145 -3.66 -6.60 9.56
CA TRP A 145 -4.11 -5.22 9.65
C TRP A 145 -5.05 -4.98 10.83
N ASP A 146 -5.89 -5.97 11.17
CA ASP A 146 -6.84 -5.91 12.29
C ASP A 146 -6.14 -5.85 13.64
N LYS A 147 -5.13 -6.69 13.84
CA LYS A 147 -4.30 -6.66 15.05
C LYS A 147 -3.50 -5.36 15.14
N LEU A 148 -2.97 -4.89 14.01
CA LEU A 148 -2.25 -3.62 13.94
C LEU A 148 -3.16 -2.46 14.34
N SER A 149 -4.35 -2.35 13.75
CA SER A 149 -5.30 -1.28 14.07
C SER A 149 -5.77 -1.30 15.53
N LYS A 150 -6.09 -2.49 16.06
CA LYS A 150 -6.47 -2.67 17.46
C LYS A 150 -5.34 -2.25 18.42
N TYR A 151 -4.10 -2.61 18.11
CA TYR A 151 -2.93 -2.21 18.89
C TYR A 151 -2.77 -0.69 18.90
N LEU A 152 -2.90 -0.04 17.73
CA LEU A 152 -2.77 1.40 17.59
C LEU A 152 -3.87 2.15 18.37
N VAL A 153 -5.11 1.69 18.31
CA VAL A 153 -6.25 2.28 19.04
C VAL A 153 -6.10 2.08 20.55
N LYS A 154 -5.68 0.88 21.00
CA LYS A 154 -5.45 0.60 22.43
C LYS A 154 -4.45 1.57 23.05
N ASN A 155 -3.41 1.93 22.31
CA ASN A 155 -2.39 2.86 22.78
C ASN A 155 -2.80 4.34 22.69
N ASP A 156 -4.01 4.64 22.15
CA ASP A 156 -4.62 5.96 22.12
C ASP A 156 -6.01 5.95 22.82
N SER A 157 -6.13 5.18 23.89
CA SER A 157 -7.36 4.91 24.64
C SER A 157 -8.06 6.13 25.23
N LEU A 158 -7.33 7.24 25.39
CA LEU A 158 -7.91 8.53 25.79
C LEU A 158 -8.87 9.10 24.72
N ARG A 159 -8.69 8.74 23.45
CA ARG A 159 -9.50 9.22 22.34
C ARG A 159 -10.53 8.22 21.86
N TYR A 160 -10.20 6.93 21.92
CA TYR A 160 -11.02 5.87 21.33
C TYR A 160 -11.31 4.76 22.33
N LYS A 161 -12.58 4.46 22.55
CA LYS A 161 -12.98 3.30 23.35
C LYS A 161 -12.63 2.00 22.59
N PRO A 162 -12.28 0.91 23.29
CA PRO A 162 -11.89 -0.35 22.65
C PRO A 162 -12.89 -0.87 21.61
N ASP A 163 -14.19 -0.73 21.91
CA ASP A 163 -15.26 -1.26 21.05
C ASP A 163 -15.61 -0.34 19.86
N THR A 164 -15.08 0.88 19.83
CA THR A 164 -15.40 1.87 18.79
C THR A 164 -15.01 1.34 17.40
N LEU A 165 -13.79 0.79 17.27
CA LEU A 165 -13.33 0.23 16.02
C LEU A 165 -14.18 -0.94 15.55
N ALA A 166 -14.56 -1.85 16.47
CA ALA A 166 -15.43 -2.98 16.16
C ALA A 166 -16.82 -2.53 15.69
N ALA A 167 -17.37 -1.50 16.32
CA ALA A 167 -18.66 -0.91 15.94
C ALA A 167 -18.60 -0.31 14.52
N TRP A 168 -17.58 0.46 14.20
CA TRP A 168 -17.39 1.03 12.85
C TRP A 168 -17.22 -0.07 11.79
N MET A 169 -16.43 -1.09 12.09
CA MET A 169 -16.25 -2.25 11.19
C MET A 169 -17.58 -2.98 10.93
N LYS A 170 -18.41 -3.19 11.97
CA LYS A 170 -19.72 -3.83 11.84
C LYS A 170 -20.68 -3.01 10.99
N ARG A 171 -20.68 -1.67 11.16
CA ARG A 171 -21.55 -0.77 10.39
C ARG A 171 -21.00 -0.38 9.02
N LYS A 172 -19.76 -0.78 8.69
CA LYS A 172 -19.05 -0.43 7.45
C LYS A 172 -18.93 1.08 7.23
N GLU A 173 -18.73 1.82 8.31
CA GLU A 173 -18.65 3.27 8.29
C GLU A 173 -17.22 3.76 8.08
N LYS A 174 -17.08 4.77 7.23
CA LYS A 174 -15.80 5.45 7.01
C LYS A 174 -15.45 6.35 8.19
N HIS A 175 -14.34 6.07 8.85
CA HIS A 175 -13.82 6.89 9.93
C HIS A 175 -12.31 7.09 9.79
N THR A 176 -11.83 8.27 10.20
CA THR A 176 -10.41 8.57 10.28
C THR A 176 -9.98 8.61 11.74
N VAL A 177 -8.99 7.77 12.07
CA VAL A 177 -8.39 7.67 13.40
C VAL A 177 -7.03 8.34 13.37
N ASN A 178 -6.92 9.53 13.96
CA ASN A 178 -5.66 10.27 14.06
C ASN A 178 -4.92 9.86 15.33
N PHE A 179 -3.60 9.69 15.25
CA PHE A 179 -2.78 9.32 16.40
C PHE A 179 -2.33 10.55 17.18
N SER A 180 -2.39 10.47 18.51
CA SER A 180 -1.80 11.46 19.42
C SER A 180 -0.29 11.31 19.54
N ARG A 181 0.22 10.08 19.34
CA ARG A 181 1.65 9.74 19.37
C ARG A 181 2.26 9.67 17.99
N LYS A 182 3.52 10.08 17.87
CA LYS A 182 4.34 9.80 16.69
C LYS A 182 4.74 8.33 16.70
N ILE A 183 4.32 7.57 15.69
CA ILE A 183 4.64 6.15 15.55
C ILE A 183 5.60 6.02 14.37
N PRO A 184 6.89 5.77 14.61
CA PRO A 184 7.87 5.67 13.55
C PRO A 184 7.58 4.44 12.68
N ILE A 185 7.79 4.59 11.38
CA ILE A 185 7.74 3.51 10.40
C ILE A 185 9.03 3.49 9.60
N PHE A 186 9.59 2.29 9.43
CA PHE A 186 10.79 2.03 8.67
C PHE A 186 10.45 1.02 7.57
N ILE A 187 10.62 1.40 6.31
CA ILE A 187 10.59 0.46 5.19
C ILE A 187 12.05 0.18 4.81
N ARG A 188 12.43 -1.08 4.96
CA ARG A 188 13.78 -1.58 4.69
C ARG A 188 13.71 -2.78 3.78
N TYR A 189 14.76 -3.01 3.01
CA TYR A 189 14.97 -4.22 2.26
C TYR A 189 16.14 -4.97 2.89
N ILE A 190 15.88 -6.19 3.31
CA ILE A 190 16.84 -7.03 4.03
C ILE A 190 16.71 -8.44 3.48
N THR A 191 17.81 -9.03 3.03
CA THR A 191 17.89 -10.38 2.49
C THR A 191 18.51 -11.36 3.48
N CYS A 192 19.07 -10.86 4.59
CA CYS A 192 19.61 -11.66 5.68
C CYS A 192 19.44 -10.92 7.00
N GLU A 193 19.01 -11.65 8.03
CA GLU A 193 18.98 -11.13 9.40
C GLU A 193 19.35 -12.20 10.43
N ALA A 194 19.83 -11.77 11.60
CA ALA A 194 20.04 -12.66 12.73
C ALA A 194 18.78 -12.78 13.58
N ARG A 195 18.25 -14.01 13.72
CA ARG A 195 17.12 -14.34 14.59
C ARG A 195 17.54 -15.46 15.56
N ASN A 196 17.41 -15.21 16.85
CA ASN A 196 17.73 -16.21 17.90
C ASN A 196 19.12 -16.86 17.71
N GLY A 197 20.13 -16.06 17.39
CA GLY A 197 21.51 -16.53 17.19
C GLY A 197 21.75 -17.29 15.89
N ARG A 198 20.78 -17.33 14.96
CA ARG A 198 20.91 -17.96 13.63
C ARG A 198 20.72 -16.93 12.52
N LEU A 199 21.44 -17.11 11.41
CA LEU A 199 21.21 -16.31 10.21
C LEU A 199 20.00 -16.89 9.46
N VAL A 200 19.07 -16.00 9.10
CA VAL A 200 17.91 -16.30 8.27
C VAL A 200 18.05 -15.53 6.97
N PHE A 201 17.96 -16.24 5.85
CA PHE A 201 18.05 -15.64 4.52
C PHE A 201 16.65 -15.55 3.90
N PHE A 202 16.42 -14.49 3.13
CA PHE A 202 15.19 -14.22 2.41
C PHE A 202 15.47 -14.11 0.91
N ASP A 203 14.44 -14.34 0.09
CA ASP A 203 14.54 -14.22 -1.36
C ASP A 203 14.91 -12.77 -1.75
N ASP A 204 15.93 -12.63 -2.60
CA ASP A 204 16.34 -11.36 -3.18
C ASP A 204 15.41 -10.95 -4.33
N VAL A 205 14.14 -10.63 -3.98
CA VAL A 205 13.07 -10.32 -4.95
C VAL A 205 13.36 -9.10 -5.83
N TYR A 206 14.29 -8.23 -5.40
CA TYR A 206 14.69 -7.03 -6.13
C TYR A 206 16.09 -7.13 -6.75
N ALA A 207 16.74 -8.28 -6.64
CA ALA A 207 18.07 -8.55 -7.14
C ALA A 207 19.17 -7.57 -6.63
N GLU A 208 19.03 -7.05 -5.40
CA GLU A 208 20.00 -6.11 -4.81
C GLU A 208 21.30 -6.80 -4.42
N ASP A 209 21.23 -8.01 -3.86
CA ASP A 209 22.42 -8.80 -3.54
C ASP A 209 23.21 -9.18 -4.80
N LYS A 210 22.47 -9.52 -5.89
CA LYS A 210 23.08 -9.79 -7.19
C LYS A 210 23.83 -8.57 -7.71
N ILE A 211 23.22 -7.38 -7.64
CA ILE A 211 23.83 -6.12 -8.08
C ILE A 211 25.04 -5.79 -7.19
N ALA A 212 24.89 -5.88 -5.87
CA ALA A 212 25.99 -5.63 -4.93
C ALA A 212 27.19 -6.54 -5.18
N ARG A 213 26.92 -7.85 -5.40
CA ARG A 213 27.95 -8.84 -5.72
C ARG A 213 28.67 -8.49 -7.03
N GLN A 214 27.95 -8.16 -8.09
CA GLN A 214 28.53 -7.78 -9.38
C GLN A 214 29.43 -6.54 -9.24
N THR A 215 28.92 -5.50 -8.55
CA THR A 215 29.69 -4.27 -8.33
C THR A 215 30.96 -4.51 -7.52
N TRP A 216 30.87 -5.34 -6.47
CA TRP A 216 32.03 -5.65 -5.63
C TRP A 216 33.11 -6.41 -6.39
N PHE A 217 32.74 -7.41 -7.18
CA PHE A 217 33.71 -8.17 -7.99
C PHE A 217 34.33 -7.31 -9.11
N SER A 218 33.54 -6.48 -9.79
CA SER A 218 34.06 -5.57 -10.83
C SER A 218 35.10 -4.61 -10.26
N ASN A 219 34.82 -4.01 -9.09
CA ASN A 219 35.77 -3.12 -8.43
C ASN A 219 37.04 -3.84 -7.96
N LYS A 220 36.94 -5.09 -7.51
CA LYS A 220 38.07 -5.88 -7.07
C LYS A 220 39.02 -6.22 -8.22
N TYR A 221 38.50 -6.48 -9.41
CA TYR A 221 39.32 -6.78 -10.61
C TYR A 221 39.92 -5.52 -11.27
N ASN A 222 39.22 -4.37 -11.13
CA ASN A 222 39.78 -3.09 -11.64
C ASN A 222 40.90 -2.52 -10.74
N LEU A 223 40.93 -2.87 -9.45
CA LEU A 223 42.04 -2.47 -8.54
C LEU A 223 43.30 -3.31 -8.71
N SER A 224 43.28 -4.43 -9.43
CA SER A 224 44.44 -5.25 -9.76
C SER A 224 45.10 -4.84 -11.09
N ALA A 225 44.58 -3.80 -11.75
CA ALA A 225 45.12 -3.27 -13.02
C ALA A 225 45.82 -1.90 -12.84
N LEU A 226 46.06 -1.45 -11.62
CA LEU A 226 46.90 -0.32 -11.21
C LEU A 226 48.15 -0.81 -10.46
#